data_ece31e283ee8ac9dba08ab8b6e845606
#
_entry.id   ece31e283ee8ac9dba08ab8b6e845606
#
_cell.length_a   1.000
_cell.length_b   1.000
_cell.length_c   1.000
_cell.angle_alpha   90.00
_cell.angle_beta   90.00
_cell.angle_gamma   90.00
#
_symmetry.space_group_name_H-M   'P 1'
#
loop_
_entity.id
_entity.type
_entity.pdbx_description
1 polymer ?
#
loop_
_entity_poly.entity_id
_entity_poly.type
_entity_poly.pdbx_seq_one_letter_code
_entity_poly.pdbx_strand_id
1 'polypeptide(L)'
;MRTAGRVPAVLALAAVVLTGCAPSAAVSSLPSEQGRGSVVAMTPGPAEGTGTPPAATPSAAPVVPGRTPSSGIAVRRATQSPSDDARIPVRVDYPAIGATLSVVAVGVTGDGAMELPDDSSVGGWYRHGSAPGDPEGTAVIASHSGSPRNPVGALYGLRQAAVGDEVTVTDAAGTARRYRVASTQSLGKGELDLSPYFRRDGAAELVLITCGGEWLPDEQDYTENIVTIATPVEG
;
A
#
# COMPACT_ATOMS: atom_id res chain seq x y z
N MET A 1 -31.93 29.39 -58.93
CA MET A 1 -33.09 30.08 -58.39
C MET A 1 -33.91 29.14 -57.53
N ARG A 2 -33.98 29.39 -56.22
CA ARG A 2 -34.96 29.04 -55.18
C ARG A 2 -34.20 28.95 -53.87
N THR A 3 -34.15 30.00 -53.19
CA THR A 3 -34.84 30.70 -52.06
C THR A 3 -34.72 29.92 -50.73
N ALA A 4 -34.06 30.63 -49.84
CA ALA A 4 -33.84 30.33 -48.42
C ALA A 4 -35.14 30.29 -47.61
N GLY A 5 -35.19 29.41 -46.64
CA GLY A 5 -36.17 29.41 -45.56
C GLY A 5 -35.45 29.46 -44.19
N ARG A 6 -35.42 30.66 -43.60
CA ARG A 6 -35.02 30.88 -42.18
C ARG A 6 -36.25 30.64 -41.31
N VAL A 7 -36.12 29.79 -40.29
CA VAL A 7 -37.08 29.67 -39.19
C VAL A 7 -36.41 30.21 -37.91
N PRO A 8 -37.02 31.13 -37.19
CA PRO A 8 -36.49 31.66 -35.95
C PRO A 8 -36.83 30.75 -34.78
N ALA A 9 -35.83 30.43 -33.95
CA ALA A 9 -35.99 29.76 -32.66
C ALA A 9 -36.52 30.76 -31.64
N VAL A 10 -37.64 30.41 -31.03
CA VAL A 10 -38.21 31.15 -29.89
C VAL A 10 -37.57 30.62 -28.59
N LEU A 11 -36.91 31.50 -27.88
CA LEU A 11 -36.33 31.26 -26.57
C LEU A 11 -37.44 31.46 -25.52
N ALA A 12 -37.88 30.44 -24.84
CA ALA A 12 -38.75 30.52 -23.66
C ALA A 12 -37.92 30.45 -22.39
N LEU A 13 -37.83 31.59 -21.70
CA LEU A 13 -37.22 31.72 -20.38
C LEU A 13 -38.29 31.36 -19.34
N ALA A 14 -38.15 30.27 -18.62
CA ALA A 14 -38.97 29.98 -17.45
C ALA A 14 -38.14 30.23 -16.18
N ALA A 15 -38.43 31.31 -15.49
CA ALA A 15 -37.92 31.62 -14.15
C ALA A 15 -38.79 30.88 -13.12
N VAL A 16 -38.23 29.96 -12.38
CA VAL A 16 -38.85 29.36 -11.20
C VAL A 16 -38.23 29.98 -9.96
N VAL A 17 -39.02 30.81 -9.29
CA VAL A 17 -38.72 31.34 -7.96
C VAL A 17 -39.23 30.33 -6.92
N LEU A 18 -38.34 29.69 -6.20
CA LEU A 18 -38.68 28.85 -5.03
C LEU A 18 -38.24 29.58 -3.77
N THR A 19 -39.20 30.19 -3.12
CA THR A 19 -39.17 30.62 -1.72
C THR A 19 -39.31 29.40 -0.84
N GLY A 20 -38.26 28.98 -0.12
CA GLY A 20 -38.29 27.89 0.82
C GLY A 20 -37.80 28.33 2.20
N CYS A 21 -38.67 28.25 3.18
CA CYS A 21 -38.47 28.58 4.60
C CYS A 21 -37.36 27.73 5.22
N ALA A 22 -36.48 28.38 5.98
CA ALA A 22 -35.57 27.75 6.90
C ALA A 22 -36.31 27.33 8.20
N PRO A 23 -36.10 26.09 8.72
CA PRO A 23 -36.36 25.84 10.12
C PRO A 23 -35.09 26.06 10.95
N SER A 24 -35.22 26.94 11.93
CA SER A 24 -34.31 27.10 13.06
C SER A 24 -34.28 25.83 13.87
N ALA A 25 -33.12 25.16 13.93
CA ALA A 25 -32.91 24.03 14.84
C ALA A 25 -32.10 24.49 16.06
N ALA A 26 -32.71 24.23 17.21
CA ALA A 26 -32.24 24.55 18.54
C ALA A 26 -30.91 23.84 18.86
N VAL A 27 -29.96 24.57 19.43
CA VAL A 27 -28.78 24.07 20.10
C VAL A 27 -29.21 23.36 21.40
N SER A 28 -29.09 22.04 21.42
CA SER A 28 -29.13 21.27 22.67
C SER A 28 -27.71 21.04 23.15
N SER A 29 -27.36 21.75 24.20
CA SER A 29 -26.15 21.54 24.99
C SER A 29 -26.25 20.20 25.73
N LEU A 30 -25.32 19.28 25.50
CA LEU A 30 -25.11 18.09 26.32
C LEU A 30 -23.94 18.32 27.29
N PRO A 31 -24.02 17.82 28.52
CA PRO A 31 -23.00 18.06 29.55
C PRO A 31 -21.76 17.20 29.35
N SER A 32 -20.61 17.82 29.59
CA SER A 32 -19.31 17.18 29.69
C SER A 32 -19.28 16.21 30.87
N GLU A 33 -19.16 14.92 30.62
CA GLU A 33 -18.76 13.95 31.62
C GLU A 33 -17.25 13.72 31.53
N GLN A 34 -16.54 14.28 32.52
CA GLN A 34 -15.14 14.02 32.79
C GLN A 34 -15.00 12.62 33.41
N GLY A 35 -14.75 11.63 32.59
CA GLY A 35 -14.32 10.32 33.04
C GLY A 35 -12.82 10.33 33.34
N ARG A 36 -12.46 10.54 34.61
CA ARG A 36 -11.12 10.25 35.14
C ARG A 36 -10.90 8.74 35.16
N GLY A 37 -10.25 8.18 34.14
CA GLY A 37 -9.68 6.85 34.17
C GLY A 37 -8.38 6.84 34.98
N SER A 38 -8.41 6.31 36.19
CA SER A 38 -7.22 6.05 37.01
C SER A 38 -6.34 5.01 36.36
N VAL A 39 -5.13 5.40 35.97
CA VAL A 39 -4.03 4.48 35.65
C VAL A 39 -3.53 3.86 36.96
N VAL A 40 -3.76 2.55 37.12
CA VAL A 40 -3.16 1.77 38.20
C VAL A 40 -1.69 1.52 37.86
N ALA A 41 -0.80 2.24 38.55
CA ALA A 41 0.62 1.95 38.51
C ALA A 41 0.89 0.67 39.30
N MET A 42 1.32 -0.39 38.60
CA MET A 42 1.88 -1.58 39.28
C MET A 42 3.32 -1.30 39.68
N THR A 43 3.53 -1.14 40.98
CA THR A 43 4.85 -1.10 41.63
C THR A 43 5.39 -2.53 41.73
N PRO A 44 6.61 -2.84 41.25
CA PRO A 44 7.24 -4.12 41.55
C PRO A 44 7.79 -4.09 42.98
N GLY A 45 7.35 -5.04 43.78
CA GLY A 45 7.86 -5.26 45.16
C GLY A 45 9.29 -5.80 45.12
N PRO A 46 10.05 -5.53 46.21
CA PRO A 46 11.42 -6.00 46.34
C PRO A 46 11.46 -7.51 46.65
N ALA A 47 12.21 -8.28 45.88
CA ALA A 47 12.57 -9.64 46.19
C ALA A 47 13.87 -9.63 46.97
N GLU A 48 13.77 -9.77 48.32
CA GLU A 48 14.88 -10.20 49.16
C GLU A 48 15.05 -11.71 49.07
N GLY A 49 16.26 -12.15 48.76
CA GLY A 49 16.64 -13.55 48.71
C GLY A 49 18.15 -13.70 48.69
N THR A 50 18.78 -13.34 49.83
CA THR A 50 20.17 -13.72 50.13
C THR A 50 20.27 -15.22 50.33
N GLY A 51 20.86 -15.93 49.37
CA GLY A 51 21.25 -17.32 49.47
C GLY A 51 22.64 -17.51 48.89
N THR A 52 23.67 -17.48 49.74
CA THR A 52 25.02 -17.84 49.39
C THR A 52 25.11 -19.36 49.16
N PRO A 53 25.54 -19.86 48.04
CA PRO A 53 25.85 -21.27 47.88
C PRO A 53 27.29 -21.58 48.35
N PRO A 54 27.53 -22.77 48.97
CA PRO A 54 28.85 -23.14 49.46
C PRO A 54 29.81 -23.46 48.31
N ALA A 55 31.07 -23.11 48.53
CA ALA A 55 32.19 -23.37 47.65
C ALA A 55 32.36 -24.88 47.38
N ALA A 56 32.21 -25.27 46.11
CA ALA A 56 32.56 -26.60 45.62
C ALA A 56 34.01 -26.59 45.14
N THR A 57 34.77 -27.50 45.69
CA THR A 57 36.16 -27.86 45.36
C THR A 57 36.28 -28.25 43.87
N PRO A 58 37.34 -27.81 43.17
CA PRO A 58 37.53 -28.25 41.77
C PRO A 58 38.06 -29.68 41.73
N SER A 59 37.20 -30.58 41.26
CA SER A 59 37.64 -31.93 40.84
C SER A 59 38.21 -31.85 39.44
N ALA A 60 39.44 -32.30 39.27
CA ALA A 60 40.14 -32.33 37.97
C ALA A 60 39.43 -33.26 37.00
N ALA A 61 38.94 -32.72 35.91
CA ALA A 61 38.40 -33.50 34.79
C ALA A 61 39.56 -33.96 33.89
N PRO A 62 39.45 -35.15 33.25
CA PRO A 62 40.47 -35.67 32.36
C PRO A 62 40.55 -34.87 31.07
N VAL A 63 41.78 -34.55 30.68
CA VAL A 63 42.12 -33.89 29.40
C VAL A 63 41.81 -34.86 28.26
N VAL A 64 40.76 -34.54 27.50
CA VAL A 64 40.46 -35.21 26.23
C VAL A 64 41.27 -34.50 25.15
N PRO A 65 42.10 -35.20 24.34
CA PRO A 65 42.88 -34.57 23.29
C PRO A 65 42.00 -34.07 22.15
N GLY A 66 42.25 -32.82 21.81
CA GLY A 66 41.99 -32.07 20.60
C GLY A 66 40.93 -32.58 19.62
N ARG A 67 39.71 -32.05 19.71
CA ARG A 67 38.89 -31.83 18.51
C ARG A 67 39.17 -30.40 18.05
N THR A 68 39.91 -30.28 16.98
CA THR A 68 39.93 -29.05 16.17
C THR A 68 38.51 -28.68 15.79
N PRO A 69 38.02 -27.47 16.06
CA PRO A 69 36.77 -27.02 15.46
C PRO A 69 37.03 -26.74 13.97
N SER A 70 36.79 -27.78 13.17
CA SER A 70 36.66 -27.62 11.73
C SER A 70 35.24 -27.13 11.46
N SER A 71 35.17 -26.17 10.62
CA SER A 71 33.99 -25.64 9.93
C SER A 71 33.53 -24.28 10.44
N GLY A 72 34.25 -23.25 10.03
CA GLY A 72 33.62 -21.99 9.75
C GLY A 72 32.48 -22.26 8.75
N ILE A 73 31.24 -22.16 9.19
CA ILE A 73 30.11 -22.04 8.28
C ILE A 73 30.42 -20.78 7.46
N ALA A 74 30.77 -20.98 6.18
CA ALA A 74 30.95 -19.88 5.26
C ALA A 74 29.59 -19.20 5.14
N VAL A 75 29.38 -18.10 5.85
CA VAL A 75 28.25 -17.21 5.64
C VAL A 75 28.46 -16.63 4.24
N ARG A 76 27.90 -17.28 3.24
CA ARG A 76 27.75 -16.66 1.93
C ARG A 76 26.82 -15.48 2.13
N ARG A 77 27.34 -14.28 1.98
CA ARG A 77 26.54 -13.09 1.77
C ARG A 77 25.67 -13.43 0.54
N ALA A 78 24.35 -13.46 0.71
CA ALA A 78 23.43 -13.59 -0.41
C ALA A 78 23.62 -12.32 -1.26
N THR A 79 24.47 -12.40 -2.27
CA THR A 79 24.53 -11.43 -3.33
C THR A 79 23.30 -11.68 -4.19
N GLN A 80 22.45 -10.68 -4.33
CA GLN A 80 21.36 -10.70 -5.28
C GLN A 80 21.94 -11.14 -6.63
N SER A 81 21.36 -12.18 -7.21
CA SER A 81 21.83 -12.66 -8.51
C SER A 81 21.54 -11.56 -9.56
N PRO A 82 22.43 -11.34 -10.55
CA PRO A 82 22.13 -10.39 -11.63
C PRO A 82 20.82 -10.66 -12.36
N SER A 83 20.32 -11.90 -12.31
CA SER A 83 18.99 -12.28 -12.80
C SER A 83 17.84 -11.71 -11.97
N ASP A 84 18.03 -11.47 -10.66
CA ASP A 84 17.01 -10.90 -9.80
C ASP A 84 16.86 -9.40 -10.07
N ASP A 85 17.98 -8.68 -10.27
CA ASP A 85 17.96 -7.25 -10.62
C ASP A 85 17.28 -6.97 -11.97
N ALA A 86 17.42 -7.89 -12.94
CA ALA A 86 16.78 -7.79 -14.25
C ALA A 86 15.25 -7.84 -14.20
N ARG A 87 14.68 -8.43 -13.13
CA ARG A 87 13.23 -8.63 -12.95
C ARG A 87 12.56 -7.52 -12.14
N ILE A 88 13.33 -6.56 -11.64
CA ILE A 88 12.79 -5.39 -10.93
C ILE A 88 11.88 -4.60 -11.88
N PRO A 89 10.61 -4.35 -11.52
CA PRO A 89 9.74 -3.53 -12.35
C PRO A 89 10.26 -2.09 -12.37
N VAL A 90 10.26 -1.49 -13.56
CA VAL A 90 10.70 -0.10 -13.76
C VAL A 90 9.62 0.78 -14.34
N ARG A 91 8.53 0.19 -14.86
CA ARG A 91 7.43 0.93 -15.49
C ARG A 91 6.12 0.17 -15.41
N VAL A 92 5.04 0.91 -15.19
CA VAL A 92 3.66 0.44 -15.36
C VAL A 92 2.96 1.32 -16.39
N ASP A 93 2.25 0.69 -17.32
CA ASP A 93 1.35 1.31 -18.28
C ASP A 93 -0.05 0.74 -18.09
N TYR A 94 -1.04 1.62 -17.80
CA TYR A 94 -2.44 1.26 -17.63
C TYR A 94 -3.30 2.24 -18.46
N PRO A 95 -3.48 1.97 -19.77
CA PRO A 95 -4.11 2.90 -20.71
C PRO A 95 -5.55 3.25 -20.39
N ALA A 96 -6.34 2.28 -19.88
CA ALA A 96 -7.76 2.50 -19.59
C ALA A 96 -8.03 3.61 -18.57
N ILE A 97 -7.07 3.85 -17.65
CA ILE A 97 -7.15 4.96 -16.68
C ILE A 97 -6.16 6.09 -16.99
N GLY A 98 -5.50 6.05 -18.16
CA GLY A 98 -4.51 7.04 -18.57
C GLY A 98 -3.23 7.05 -17.74
N ALA A 99 -2.93 5.97 -17.00
CA ALA A 99 -1.77 5.91 -16.12
C ALA A 99 -0.52 5.39 -16.84
N THR A 100 0.57 6.10 -16.63
CA THR A 100 1.93 5.69 -16.95
C THR A 100 2.83 6.18 -15.84
N LEU A 101 3.57 5.28 -15.19
CA LEU A 101 4.45 5.65 -14.09
C LEU A 101 5.77 4.86 -14.13
N SER A 102 6.84 5.51 -13.72
CA SER A 102 8.08 4.82 -13.38
C SER A 102 7.91 4.11 -12.04
N VAL A 103 8.63 3.01 -11.85
CA VAL A 103 8.56 2.21 -10.62
C VAL A 103 9.96 2.08 -10.04
N VAL A 104 10.06 2.19 -8.71
CA VAL A 104 11.29 1.96 -7.95
C VAL A 104 11.04 0.91 -6.86
N ALA A 105 12.07 0.16 -6.51
CA ALA A 105 11.98 -0.82 -5.43
C ALA A 105 11.97 -0.10 -4.08
N VAL A 106 11.01 -0.42 -3.22
CA VAL A 106 10.85 0.17 -1.88
C VAL A 106 10.83 -0.91 -0.80
N GLY A 107 11.12 -0.52 0.43
CA GLY A 107 11.08 -1.37 1.61
C GLY A 107 9.87 -1.11 2.48
N VAL A 108 10.12 -1.15 3.80
CA VAL A 108 9.17 -0.82 4.85
C VAL A 108 9.74 0.26 5.75
N THR A 109 8.90 1.13 6.24
CA THR A 109 9.20 2.14 7.23
C THR A 109 9.43 1.51 8.61
N GLY A 110 9.90 2.29 9.58
CA GLY A 110 10.17 1.80 10.93
C GLY A 110 8.93 1.33 11.69
N ASP A 111 7.74 1.76 11.30
CA ASP A 111 6.44 1.35 11.83
C ASP A 111 5.81 0.18 11.04
N GLY A 112 6.50 -0.34 10.03
CA GLY A 112 6.09 -1.52 9.26
C GLY A 112 5.21 -1.24 8.05
N ALA A 113 4.93 0.02 7.71
CA ALA A 113 4.21 0.37 6.50
C ALA A 113 5.11 0.24 5.25
N MET A 114 4.52 -0.01 4.08
CA MET A 114 5.25 0.03 2.82
C MET A 114 5.71 1.47 2.54
N GLU A 115 7.00 1.64 2.23
CA GLU A 115 7.53 2.94 1.78
C GLU A 115 6.90 3.35 0.45
N LEU A 116 6.64 4.64 0.28
CA LEU A 116 6.19 5.22 -0.99
C LEU A 116 7.12 6.37 -1.38
N PRO A 117 7.44 6.53 -2.69
CA PRO A 117 8.15 7.71 -3.17
C PRO A 117 7.34 8.98 -2.91
N ASP A 118 8.00 10.08 -2.50
CA ASP A 118 7.35 11.39 -2.27
C ASP A 118 6.70 11.96 -3.54
N ASP A 119 7.20 11.58 -4.71
CA ASP A 119 6.64 11.97 -6.00
C ASP A 119 5.51 11.03 -6.38
N SER A 120 4.27 11.53 -6.39
CA SER A 120 3.08 10.76 -6.75
C SER A 120 3.02 10.30 -8.21
N SER A 121 3.95 10.75 -9.07
CA SER A 121 4.14 10.21 -10.43
C SER A 121 4.98 8.94 -10.47
N VAL A 122 5.58 8.55 -9.35
CA VAL A 122 6.42 7.37 -9.20
C VAL A 122 5.72 6.32 -8.35
N GLY A 123 5.72 5.07 -8.80
CA GLY A 123 5.25 3.93 -8.02
C GLY A 123 6.37 3.28 -7.21
N GLY A 124 6.06 2.84 -6.00
CA GLY A 124 6.90 1.95 -5.21
C GLY A 124 6.52 0.50 -5.45
N TRP A 125 7.46 -0.36 -5.83
CA TRP A 125 7.28 -1.80 -5.81
C TRP A 125 7.82 -2.38 -4.51
N TYR A 126 6.98 -3.16 -3.81
CA TYR A 126 7.36 -3.84 -2.57
C TYR A 126 8.39 -4.94 -2.83
N ARG A 127 9.68 -4.63 -2.63
CA ARG A 127 10.81 -5.52 -2.97
C ARG A 127 10.89 -6.83 -2.16
N HIS A 128 10.12 -6.95 -1.07
CA HIS A 128 10.09 -8.15 -0.24
C HIS A 128 8.95 -9.12 -0.63
N GLY A 129 8.11 -8.72 -1.60
CA GLY A 129 7.10 -9.55 -2.25
C GLY A 129 7.61 -10.21 -3.53
N SER A 130 6.69 -10.76 -4.31
CA SER A 130 7.00 -11.34 -5.61
C SER A 130 7.31 -10.26 -6.64
N ALA A 131 8.17 -10.57 -7.60
CA ALA A 131 8.38 -9.73 -8.77
C ALA A 131 7.30 -9.99 -9.82
N PRO A 132 6.97 -9.00 -10.69
CA PRO A 132 6.09 -9.24 -11.81
C PRO A 132 6.61 -10.39 -12.68
N GLY A 133 5.75 -11.38 -12.90
CA GLY A 133 6.07 -12.61 -13.64
C GLY A 133 6.69 -13.73 -12.82
N ASP A 134 6.73 -13.61 -11.50
CA ASP A 134 6.95 -14.76 -10.63
C ASP A 134 5.77 -15.72 -10.76
N PRO A 135 6.00 -17.03 -10.61
CA PRO A 135 4.96 -18.04 -10.80
C PRO A 135 3.90 -18.04 -9.69
N GLU A 136 4.19 -17.41 -8.54
CA GLU A 136 3.32 -17.37 -7.37
C GLU A 136 3.48 -16.08 -6.58
N GLY A 137 2.49 -15.79 -5.73
CA GLY A 137 2.47 -14.64 -4.84
C GLY A 137 2.04 -13.34 -5.53
N THR A 138 2.16 -12.22 -4.80
CA THR A 138 1.68 -10.91 -5.27
C THR A 138 2.84 -9.94 -5.53
N ALA A 139 2.85 -9.35 -6.72
CA ALA A 139 3.67 -8.18 -7.02
C ALA A 139 2.88 -6.93 -6.65
N VAL A 140 3.26 -6.25 -5.57
CA VAL A 140 2.54 -5.05 -5.07
C VAL A 140 3.24 -3.80 -5.55
N ILE A 141 2.48 -2.91 -6.22
CA ILE A 141 2.94 -1.58 -6.64
C ILE A 141 1.96 -0.54 -6.12
N ALA A 142 2.45 0.43 -5.38
CA ALA A 142 1.62 1.49 -4.81
C ALA A 142 2.17 2.88 -5.13
N SER A 143 1.29 3.88 -5.14
CA SER A 143 1.65 5.28 -5.37
C SER A 143 0.69 6.18 -4.60
N HIS A 144 1.16 7.36 -4.18
CA HIS A 144 0.27 8.38 -3.63
C HIS A 144 -0.81 8.79 -4.64
N SER A 145 -2.02 9.08 -4.14
CA SER A 145 -3.13 9.60 -4.94
C SER A 145 -2.86 11.01 -5.49
N GLY A 146 -1.98 11.74 -4.82
CA GLY A 146 -1.46 13.04 -5.18
C GLY A 146 -0.38 13.49 -4.21
N SER A 147 0.34 14.56 -4.55
CA SER A 147 1.34 15.19 -3.70
C SER A 147 1.32 16.71 -3.93
N PRO A 148 1.96 17.52 -3.07
CA PRO A 148 2.04 18.97 -3.30
C PRO A 148 2.65 19.35 -4.66
N ARG A 149 3.52 18.52 -5.23
CA ARG A 149 4.13 18.71 -6.55
C ARG A 149 3.22 18.26 -7.68
N ASN A 150 2.54 17.14 -7.50
CA ASN A 150 1.63 16.52 -8.47
C ASN A 150 0.29 16.26 -7.77
N PRO A 151 -0.66 17.21 -7.79
CA PRO A 151 -1.94 17.04 -7.10
C PRO A 151 -2.77 15.85 -7.57
N VAL A 152 -2.49 15.36 -8.77
CA VAL A 152 -3.08 14.13 -9.32
C VAL A 152 -1.95 13.14 -9.54
N GLY A 153 -1.87 12.12 -8.68
CA GLY A 153 -0.89 11.05 -8.78
C GLY A 153 -1.15 10.11 -9.95
N ALA A 154 -0.11 9.36 -10.34
CA ALA A 154 -0.17 8.50 -11.51
C ALA A 154 -1.27 7.41 -11.43
N LEU A 155 -1.54 6.88 -10.22
CA LEU A 155 -2.60 5.90 -9.97
C LEU A 155 -3.93 6.53 -9.51
N TYR A 156 -4.07 7.86 -9.56
CA TYR A 156 -5.33 8.53 -9.18
C TYR A 156 -6.55 7.98 -9.90
N GLY A 157 -6.39 7.59 -11.18
CA GLY A 157 -7.44 6.99 -12.01
C GLY A 157 -7.86 5.57 -11.60
N LEU A 158 -7.18 4.92 -10.64
CA LEU A 158 -7.42 3.53 -10.25
C LEU A 158 -8.87 3.28 -9.78
N ARG A 159 -9.53 4.31 -9.25
CA ARG A 159 -10.97 4.29 -8.93
C ARG A 159 -11.90 4.02 -10.11
N GLN A 160 -11.42 4.19 -11.34
CA GLN A 160 -12.14 3.95 -12.58
C GLN A 160 -11.75 2.62 -13.24
N ALA A 161 -10.82 1.88 -12.65
CA ALA A 161 -10.37 0.59 -13.15
C ALA A 161 -11.54 -0.40 -13.24
N ALA A 162 -11.67 -1.05 -14.39
CA ALA A 162 -12.73 -2.00 -14.66
C ALA A 162 -12.18 -3.42 -14.86
N VAL A 163 -12.98 -4.41 -14.47
CA VAL A 163 -12.67 -5.82 -14.75
C VAL A 163 -12.49 -6.03 -16.25
N GLY A 164 -11.39 -6.69 -16.62
CA GLY A 164 -11.03 -6.94 -18.02
C GLY A 164 -10.04 -5.94 -18.62
N ASP A 165 -9.78 -4.79 -17.96
CA ASP A 165 -8.74 -3.85 -18.38
C ASP A 165 -7.37 -4.51 -18.42
N GLU A 166 -6.50 -4.03 -19.30
CA GLU A 166 -5.12 -4.51 -19.39
C GLU A 166 -4.13 -3.54 -18.73
N VAL A 167 -3.22 -4.13 -17.98
CA VAL A 167 -2.08 -3.45 -17.36
C VAL A 167 -0.80 -4.11 -17.86
N THR A 168 0.20 -3.31 -18.22
CA THR A 168 1.52 -3.79 -18.60
C THR A 168 2.55 -3.34 -17.58
N VAL A 169 3.37 -4.28 -17.09
CA VAL A 169 4.52 -3.99 -16.24
C VAL A 169 5.78 -4.35 -17.03
N THR A 170 6.70 -3.39 -17.14
CA THR A 170 8.01 -3.59 -17.80
C THR A 170 9.09 -3.67 -16.73
N ASP A 171 9.93 -4.69 -16.81
CA ASP A 171 11.09 -4.89 -15.93
C ASP A 171 12.37 -4.20 -16.45
N ALA A 172 13.42 -4.24 -15.62
CA ALA A 172 14.72 -3.63 -15.94
C ALA A 172 15.44 -4.28 -17.14
N ALA A 173 15.08 -5.52 -17.50
CA ALA A 173 15.56 -6.16 -18.73
C ALA A 173 14.76 -5.73 -19.97
N GLY A 174 13.71 -4.92 -19.81
CA GLY A 174 12.81 -4.50 -20.89
C GLY A 174 11.72 -5.53 -21.22
N THR A 175 11.55 -6.56 -20.39
CA THR A 175 10.50 -7.55 -20.59
C THR A 175 9.15 -6.98 -20.15
N ALA A 176 8.19 -6.95 -21.06
CA ALA A 176 6.83 -6.52 -20.78
C ALA A 176 5.96 -7.72 -20.37
N ARG A 177 5.26 -7.59 -19.25
CA ARG A 177 4.32 -8.59 -18.73
C ARG A 177 2.93 -7.99 -18.66
N ARG A 178 1.98 -8.68 -19.28
CA ARG A 178 0.59 -8.22 -19.34
C ARG A 178 -0.24 -8.88 -18.25
N TYR A 179 -1.10 -8.08 -17.66
CA TYR A 179 -2.07 -8.49 -16.65
C TYR A 179 -3.45 -8.02 -17.05
N ARG A 180 -4.46 -8.74 -16.60
CA ARG A 180 -5.86 -8.37 -16.77
C ARG A 180 -6.52 -8.15 -15.44
N VAL A 181 -7.19 -7.02 -15.25
CA VAL A 181 -7.88 -6.67 -14.02
C VAL A 181 -8.97 -7.70 -13.72
N ALA A 182 -8.89 -8.30 -12.56
CA ALA A 182 -9.85 -9.25 -12.01
C ALA A 182 -10.84 -8.58 -11.04
N SER A 183 -10.38 -7.60 -10.27
CA SER A 183 -11.24 -6.84 -9.36
C SER A 183 -10.63 -5.50 -9.00
N THR A 184 -11.50 -4.54 -8.63
CA THR A 184 -11.13 -3.27 -8.00
C THR A 184 -12.04 -3.05 -6.81
N GLN A 185 -11.46 -2.68 -5.67
CA GLN A 185 -12.17 -2.49 -4.41
C GLN A 185 -11.75 -1.17 -3.77
N SER A 186 -12.70 -0.52 -3.10
CA SER A 186 -12.46 0.61 -2.22
C SER A 186 -12.58 0.11 -0.78
N LEU A 187 -11.55 0.32 0.02
CA LEU A 187 -11.41 -0.23 1.37
C LEU A 187 -11.16 0.89 2.36
N GLY A 188 -12.05 1.05 3.34
CA GLY A 188 -11.93 2.06 4.39
C GLY A 188 -10.67 1.84 5.25
N LYS A 189 -9.93 2.90 5.57
CA LYS A 189 -8.64 2.79 6.31
C LYS A 189 -8.79 2.43 7.79
N GLY A 190 -9.96 2.67 8.40
CA GLY A 190 -10.14 2.54 9.86
C GLY A 190 -9.95 1.13 10.44
N GLU A 191 -10.19 0.08 9.67
CA GLU A 191 -10.05 -1.33 10.08
C GLU A 191 -9.34 -2.16 9.00
N LEU A 192 -8.53 -1.53 8.17
CA LEU A 192 -7.95 -2.13 6.98
C LEU A 192 -6.78 -3.05 7.31
N ASP A 193 -6.95 -4.33 7.07
CA ASP A 193 -5.85 -5.29 6.94
C ASP A 193 -5.46 -5.44 5.46
N LEU A 194 -4.30 -4.91 5.09
CA LEU A 194 -3.73 -5.06 3.75
C LEU A 194 -2.90 -6.33 3.59
N SER A 195 -2.65 -7.09 4.66
CA SER A 195 -1.80 -8.30 4.61
C SER A 195 -2.25 -9.34 3.58
N PRO A 196 -3.56 -9.52 3.29
CA PRO A 196 -4.01 -10.43 2.23
C PRO A 196 -3.50 -10.09 0.82
N TYR A 197 -3.06 -8.84 0.61
CA TYR A 197 -2.53 -8.38 -0.68
C TYR A 197 -1.00 -8.50 -0.79
N PHE A 198 -0.30 -8.89 0.29
CA PHE A 198 1.16 -9.03 0.35
C PHE A 198 1.57 -10.50 0.50
N ARG A 199 1.01 -11.38 -0.33
CA ARG A 199 1.27 -12.83 -0.30
C ARG A 199 2.55 -13.20 -1.03
N ARG A 200 3.25 -14.22 -0.53
CA ARG A 200 4.44 -14.81 -1.17
C ARG A 200 4.16 -16.14 -1.84
N ASP A 201 2.96 -16.66 -1.68
CA ASP A 201 2.48 -17.93 -2.18
C ASP A 201 1.12 -17.79 -2.86
N GLY A 202 0.59 -18.88 -3.39
CA GLY A 202 -0.66 -18.90 -4.12
C GLY A 202 -0.54 -18.38 -5.55
N ALA A 203 -1.68 -18.10 -6.18
CA ALA A 203 -1.70 -17.63 -7.57
C ALA A 203 -0.91 -16.33 -7.76
N ALA A 204 -0.18 -16.24 -8.87
CA ALA A 204 0.52 -15.03 -9.25
C ALA A 204 -0.46 -13.90 -9.55
N GLU A 205 -0.26 -12.73 -8.93
CA GLU A 205 -1.11 -11.55 -9.14
C GLU A 205 -0.28 -10.28 -9.13
N LEU A 206 -0.77 -9.28 -9.85
CA LEU A 206 -0.35 -7.89 -9.71
C LEU A 206 -1.39 -7.16 -8.85
N VAL A 207 -0.93 -6.47 -7.83
CA VAL A 207 -1.77 -5.62 -6.97
C VAL A 207 -1.33 -4.18 -7.11
N LEU A 208 -2.25 -3.31 -7.53
CA LEU A 208 -2.03 -1.86 -7.60
C LEU A 208 -2.82 -1.19 -6.48
N ILE A 209 -2.16 -0.27 -5.74
CA ILE A 209 -2.76 0.40 -4.59
C ILE A 209 -2.54 1.91 -4.67
N THR A 210 -3.58 2.67 -4.35
CA THR A 210 -3.50 4.12 -4.11
C THR A 210 -4.52 4.55 -3.07
N CYS A 211 -4.39 5.76 -2.54
CA CYS A 211 -5.41 6.34 -1.66
C CYS A 211 -6.66 6.77 -2.45
N GLY A 212 -7.83 6.74 -1.80
CA GLY A 212 -9.11 7.12 -2.38
C GLY A 212 -10.13 7.54 -1.33
N GLY A 213 -11.38 7.69 -1.75
CA GLY A 213 -12.44 8.18 -0.88
C GLY A 213 -12.40 9.68 -0.69
N GLU A 214 -12.88 10.16 0.45
CA GLU A 214 -12.89 11.56 0.83
C GLU A 214 -11.53 12.01 1.37
N TRP A 215 -11.11 13.23 1.01
CA TRP A 215 -9.92 13.85 1.58
C TRP A 215 -10.25 14.47 2.95
N LEU A 216 -9.50 14.11 3.98
CA LEU A 216 -9.62 14.64 5.34
C LEU A 216 -8.52 15.68 5.59
N PRO A 217 -8.83 16.99 5.53
CA PRO A 217 -7.82 18.05 5.63
C PRO A 217 -7.07 18.06 6.97
N ASP A 218 -7.75 17.71 8.07
CA ASP A 218 -7.16 17.69 9.42
C ASP A 218 -6.19 16.52 9.62
N GLU A 219 -6.42 15.40 8.93
CA GLU A 219 -5.60 14.20 8.96
C GLU A 219 -4.54 14.18 7.85
N GLN A 220 -4.67 15.07 6.86
CA GLN A 220 -3.85 15.11 5.64
C GLN A 220 -3.83 13.75 4.93
N ASP A 221 -4.98 13.06 4.92
CA ASP A 221 -5.12 11.72 4.36
C ASP A 221 -6.50 11.51 3.71
N TYR A 222 -6.64 10.41 2.98
CA TYR A 222 -7.89 9.94 2.38
C TYR A 222 -8.54 8.88 3.27
N THR A 223 -9.87 8.76 3.20
CA THR A 223 -10.64 7.79 4.00
C THR A 223 -10.44 6.35 3.56
N GLU A 224 -9.97 6.09 2.34
CA GLU A 224 -9.96 4.77 1.73
C GLU A 224 -8.64 4.46 1.02
N ASN A 225 -8.40 3.18 0.75
CA ASN A 225 -7.45 2.71 -0.26
C ASN A 225 -8.22 2.07 -1.43
N ILE A 226 -7.80 2.39 -2.64
CA ILE A 226 -8.26 1.70 -3.85
C ILE A 226 -7.27 0.58 -4.14
N VAL A 227 -7.76 -0.64 -4.18
CA VAL A 227 -6.96 -1.85 -4.45
C VAL A 227 -7.47 -2.50 -5.71
N THR A 228 -6.61 -2.63 -6.71
CA THR A 228 -6.89 -3.34 -7.96
C THR A 228 -6.04 -4.60 -8.04
N ILE A 229 -6.68 -5.74 -8.27
CA ILE A 229 -6.03 -7.04 -8.45
C ILE A 229 -6.11 -7.40 -9.93
N ALA A 230 -4.99 -7.80 -10.52
CA ALA A 230 -4.91 -8.24 -11.90
C ALA A 230 -4.13 -9.56 -12.01
N THR A 231 -4.60 -10.45 -12.86
CA THR A 231 -4.00 -11.76 -13.11
C THR A 231 -3.14 -11.75 -14.37
N PRO A 232 -2.05 -12.54 -14.43
CA PRO A 232 -1.23 -12.64 -15.63
C PRO A 232 -2.06 -13.06 -16.83
N VAL A 233 -1.78 -12.44 -17.98
CA VAL A 233 -2.29 -12.88 -19.29
C VAL A 233 -1.28 -13.83 -19.89
N GLU A 234 -1.66 -15.09 -20.05
CA GLU A 234 -0.84 -16.07 -20.76
C GLU A 234 -0.57 -15.59 -22.19
N GLY A 235 0.68 -15.58 -22.60
CA GLY A 235 1.12 -15.13 -23.90
C GLY A 235 1.33 -16.25 -24.89
#